data_fa277afb2fd17c9eca337cff2013ea72
#
_entry.id   fa277afb2fd17c9eca337cff2013ea72
#
_cell.length_a   1.000
_cell.length_b   1.000
_cell.length_c   1.000
_cell.angle_alpha   90.00
_cell.angle_beta   90.00
_cell.angle_gamma   90.00
#
_symmetry.space_group_name_H-M   'P 1'
#
loop_
_entity.id
_entity.type
_entity.pdbx_description
1 polymer ?
#
loop_
_entity_poly.entity_id
_entity_poly.type
_entity_poly.pdbx_seq_one_letter_code
_entity_poly.pdbx_strand_id
1 'polypeptide(L)'
;MIKHKDRIITIIRMFFPQAKIYLFGSYARGDFTRSSDVDIAIDNGQPISLVEKAQIANMIDILNLTQHVDVVDFQSVPEPIKEKIIREGILWKE
;
A
#
# COMPACT_ATOMS: atom_id res chain seq x y z
N MET A 1 10.56 10.07 -6.40
CA MET A 1 9.27 9.62 -6.92
C MET A 1 9.23 8.10 -7.01
N ILE A 2 8.11 7.49 -6.67
CA ILE A 2 7.97 6.04 -6.69
C ILE A 2 7.67 5.59 -8.11
N LYS A 3 8.57 4.76 -8.66
CA LYS A 3 8.41 4.21 -9.99
C LYS A 3 7.31 3.15 -9.98
N HIS A 4 6.62 3.03 -11.10
CA HIS A 4 5.59 2.01 -11.31
C HIS A 4 4.38 2.15 -10.37
N LYS A 5 4.15 3.37 -9.84
CA LYS A 5 2.98 3.65 -9.01
C LYS A 5 1.69 3.17 -9.69
N ASP A 6 1.53 3.49 -10.97
CA ASP A 6 0.31 3.12 -11.71
C ASP A 6 0.14 1.61 -11.84
N ARG A 7 1.24 0.87 -11.97
CA ARG A 7 1.18 -0.59 -12.04
C ARG A 7 0.76 -1.18 -10.72
N ILE A 8 1.28 -0.64 -9.62
CA ILE A 8 0.89 -1.08 -8.27
C ILE A 8 -0.60 -0.83 -8.05
N ILE A 9 -1.08 0.35 -8.40
CA ILE A 9 -2.50 0.70 -8.29
C ILE A 9 -3.34 -0.26 -9.14
N THR A 10 -2.92 -0.53 -10.36
CA THR A 10 -3.64 -1.44 -11.26
C THR A 10 -3.75 -2.84 -10.66
N ILE A 11 -2.66 -3.37 -10.12
CA ILE A 11 -2.66 -4.69 -9.49
C ILE A 11 -3.68 -4.74 -8.35
N ILE A 12 -3.65 -3.75 -7.47
CA ILE A 12 -4.57 -3.70 -6.33
C ILE A 12 -6.01 -3.60 -6.80
N ARG A 13 -6.26 -2.77 -7.80
CA ARG A 13 -7.61 -2.55 -8.34
C ARG A 13 -8.15 -3.74 -9.12
N MET A 14 -7.30 -4.64 -9.58
CA MET A 14 -7.75 -5.90 -10.17
C MET A 14 -8.44 -6.78 -9.13
N PHE A 15 -7.99 -6.71 -7.88
CA PHE A 15 -8.60 -7.47 -6.79
C PHE A 15 -9.73 -6.70 -6.12
N PHE A 16 -9.55 -5.39 -5.95
CA PHE A 16 -10.47 -4.54 -5.18
C PHE A 16 -10.74 -3.25 -5.95
N PRO A 17 -11.69 -3.28 -6.91
CA PRO A 17 -11.92 -2.11 -7.78
C PRO A 17 -12.35 -0.84 -7.05
N GLN A 18 -12.93 -0.97 -5.85
CA GLN A 18 -13.44 0.17 -5.10
C GLN A 18 -12.52 0.59 -3.95
N ALA A 19 -11.38 -0.08 -3.78
CA ALA A 19 -10.51 0.18 -2.65
C ALA A 19 -9.86 1.56 -2.72
N LYS A 20 -9.68 2.17 -1.55
CA LYS A 20 -8.82 3.34 -1.38
C LYS A 20 -7.41 2.84 -1.14
N ILE A 21 -6.43 3.54 -1.70
CA ILE A 21 -5.04 3.15 -1.60
C ILE A 21 -4.25 4.33 -1.04
N TYR A 22 -3.57 4.10 0.09
CA TYR A 22 -2.78 5.14 0.77
C TYR A 22 -1.30 4.80 0.73
N LEU A 23 -0.49 5.79 0.41
CA LEU A 23 0.94 5.74 0.66
C LEU A 23 1.18 6.31 2.04
N PHE A 24 1.89 5.60 2.91
CA PHE A 24 2.20 6.11 4.24
C PHE A 24 3.67 5.81 4.58
N GLY A 25 4.08 6.09 5.81
CA GLY A 25 5.45 5.86 6.22
C GLY A 25 6.42 6.89 5.66
N SER A 26 7.69 6.52 5.54
CA SER A 26 8.76 7.48 5.21
C SER A 26 8.60 8.12 3.84
N TYR A 27 8.10 7.41 2.84
CA TYR A 27 7.87 8.01 1.53
C TYR A 27 6.78 9.07 1.54
N ALA A 28 5.76 8.88 2.37
CA ALA A 28 4.69 9.87 2.50
C ALA A 28 5.17 11.10 3.27
N ARG A 29 6.01 10.91 4.29
CA ARG A 29 6.56 12.00 5.08
C ARG A 29 7.68 12.77 4.37
N GLY A 30 8.31 12.14 3.37
CA GLY A 30 9.44 12.76 2.67
C GLY A 30 10.80 12.53 3.30
N ASP A 31 10.89 11.69 4.34
CA ASP A 31 12.16 11.41 5.03
C ASP A 31 12.74 10.05 4.64
N PHE A 32 12.39 9.56 3.45
CA PHE A 32 12.86 8.28 2.95
C PHE A 32 14.34 8.30 2.57
N THR A 33 14.95 7.10 2.62
CA THR A 33 16.31 6.86 2.14
C THR A 33 16.27 5.77 1.08
N ARG A 34 17.43 5.40 0.54
CA ARG A 34 17.52 4.31 -0.46
C ARG A 34 16.99 2.98 0.05
N SER A 35 17.13 2.73 1.36
CA SER A 35 16.72 1.47 1.96
C SER A 35 15.31 1.52 2.54
N SER A 36 14.59 2.63 2.40
CA SER A 36 13.24 2.73 2.90
C SER A 36 12.29 1.85 2.09
N ASP A 37 11.36 1.20 2.79
CA ASP A 37 10.28 0.46 2.15
C ASP A 37 9.19 1.43 1.70
N VAL A 38 8.47 1.04 0.66
CA VAL A 38 7.27 1.75 0.21
C VAL A 38 6.10 1.13 0.96
N ASP A 39 5.49 1.88 1.87
CA ASP A 39 4.39 1.40 2.70
C ASP A 39 3.06 1.78 2.09
N ILE A 40 2.24 0.77 1.79
CA ILE A 40 0.94 0.96 1.14
C ILE A 40 -0.15 0.33 1.99
N ALA A 41 -1.23 1.08 2.23
CA ALA A 41 -2.40 0.57 2.91
C ALA A 41 -3.56 0.48 1.93
N ILE A 42 -4.24 -0.66 1.94
CA ILE A 42 -5.42 -0.90 1.11
C ILE A 42 -6.65 -0.87 2.01
N ASP A 43 -7.56 0.06 1.73
CA ASP A 43 -8.83 0.14 2.44
C ASP A 43 -9.95 -0.29 1.51
N ASN A 44 -10.35 -1.55 1.65
CA ASN A 44 -11.45 -2.13 0.87
C ASN A 44 -12.79 -2.03 1.60
N GLY A 45 -12.86 -1.28 2.70
CA GLY A 45 -14.08 -1.15 3.49
C GLY A 45 -14.37 -2.33 4.41
N GLN A 46 -13.65 -3.42 4.26
CA GLN A 46 -13.76 -4.63 5.08
C GLN A 46 -12.41 -5.34 5.06
N PRO A 47 -12.18 -6.26 6.01
CA PRO A 47 -10.92 -6.99 6.06
C PRO A 47 -10.63 -7.75 4.78
N ILE A 48 -9.36 -7.77 4.39
CA ILE A 48 -8.87 -8.49 3.20
C ILE A 48 -8.38 -9.86 3.65
N SER A 49 -8.67 -10.90 2.87
CA SER A 49 -8.17 -12.24 3.20
C SER A 49 -6.65 -12.30 3.07
N LEU A 50 -6.03 -13.19 3.85
CA LEU A 50 -4.59 -13.40 3.77
C LEU A 50 -4.17 -13.91 2.39
N VAL A 51 -5.01 -14.69 1.75
CA VAL A 51 -4.73 -15.22 0.41
C VAL A 51 -4.68 -14.09 -0.61
N GLU A 52 -5.67 -13.21 -0.60
CA GLU A 52 -5.72 -12.08 -1.52
C GLU A 52 -4.55 -11.13 -1.29
N LYS A 53 -4.22 -10.85 -0.03
CA LYS A 53 -3.09 -10.01 0.31
C LYS A 53 -1.78 -10.61 -0.20
N ALA A 54 -1.60 -11.91 -0.02
CA ALA A 54 -0.41 -12.61 -0.51
C ALA A 54 -0.32 -12.59 -2.03
N GLN A 55 -1.45 -12.75 -2.73
CA GLN A 55 -1.47 -12.69 -4.19
C GLN A 55 -1.06 -11.31 -4.69
N ILE A 56 -1.57 -10.25 -4.07
CA ILE A 56 -1.21 -8.88 -4.43
C ILE A 56 0.29 -8.66 -4.20
N ALA A 57 0.81 -9.08 -3.05
CA ALA A 57 2.23 -8.93 -2.74
C ALA A 57 3.10 -9.66 -3.75
N ASN A 58 2.72 -10.87 -4.14
CA ASN A 58 3.45 -11.66 -5.13
C ASN A 58 3.45 -10.99 -6.50
N MET A 59 2.33 -10.43 -6.92
CA MET A 59 2.24 -9.74 -8.21
C MET A 59 3.10 -8.48 -8.23
N ILE A 60 3.17 -7.76 -7.10
CA ILE A 60 4.03 -6.60 -6.99
C ILE A 60 5.50 -7.04 -7.04
N ASP A 61 5.86 -8.14 -6.39
CA ASP A 61 7.22 -8.68 -6.41
C ASP A 61 7.67 -9.03 -7.84
N ILE A 62 6.75 -9.52 -8.67
CA ILE A 62 7.06 -9.86 -10.06
C ILE A 62 7.49 -8.63 -10.87
N LEU A 63 7.06 -7.42 -10.47
CA LEU A 63 7.49 -6.19 -11.12
C LEU A 63 8.98 -5.92 -10.93
N ASN A 64 9.62 -6.62 -9.99
CA ASN A 64 11.06 -6.52 -9.72
C ASN A 64 11.50 -5.09 -9.46
N LEU A 65 10.78 -4.41 -8.58
CA LEU A 65 11.09 -3.02 -8.22
C LEU A 65 12.35 -2.97 -7.36
N THR A 66 13.05 -1.84 -7.41
CA THR A 66 14.24 -1.65 -6.58
C THR A 66 13.90 -1.46 -5.11
N GLN A 67 12.70 -0.90 -4.82
CA GLN A 67 12.23 -0.74 -3.45
C GLN A 67 11.35 -1.92 -3.07
N HIS A 68 11.48 -2.35 -1.83
CA HIS A 68 10.52 -3.30 -1.26
C HIS A 68 9.20 -2.58 -1.02
N VAL A 69 8.09 -3.20 -1.42
CA VAL A 69 6.75 -2.66 -1.21
C VAL A 69 6.06 -3.49 -0.14
N ASP A 70 5.71 -2.84 0.96
CA ASP A 70 5.01 -3.47 2.08
C ASP A 70 3.52 -3.10 2.01
N VAL A 71 2.67 -4.11 1.91
CA VAL A 71 1.23 -3.92 1.75
C VAL A 71 0.52 -4.32 3.04
N VAL A 72 -0.29 -3.41 3.59
CA VAL A 72 -1.08 -3.69 4.79
C VAL A 72 -2.56 -3.53 4.49
N ASP A 73 -3.38 -4.27 5.24
CA ASP A 73 -4.83 -4.17 5.19
C ASP A 73 -5.27 -3.12 6.19
N PHE A 74 -5.75 -1.98 5.69
CA PHE A 74 -6.15 -0.86 6.54
C PHE A 74 -7.19 -1.25 7.60
N GLN A 75 -8.12 -2.14 7.25
CA GLN A 75 -9.18 -2.54 8.17
C GLN A 75 -8.72 -3.48 9.29
N SER A 76 -7.53 -4.09 9.13
CA SER A 76 -7.01 -5.07 10.09
C SER A 76 -5.87 -4.54 10.96
N VAL A 77 -5.32 -3.36 10.65
CA VAL A 77 -4.25 -2.78 11.48
C VAL A 77 -4.83 -2.21 12.78
N PRO A 78 -4.03 -2.15 13.87
CA PRO A 78 -4.47 -1.54 15.12
C PRO A 78 -4.83 -0.05 14.93
N GLU A 79 -5.75 0.44 15.78
CA GLU A 79 -6.21 1.83 15.70
C GLU A 79 -5.10 2.88 15.66
N PRO A 80 -4.04 2.80 16.46
CA PRO A 80 -2.95 3.80 16.38
C PRO A 80 -2.32 3.87 14.99
N ILE A 81 -2.22 2.73 14.30
CA ILE A 81 -1.67 2.69 12.95
C ILE A 81 -2.66 3.26 11.94
N LYS A 82 -3.96 2.98 12.10
CA LYS A 82 -5.00 3.59 11.26
C LYS A 82 -4.95 5.12 11.35
N GLU A 83 -4.86 5.64 12.56
CA GLU A 83 -4.78 7.08 12.78
C GLU A 83 -3.55 7.68 12.12
N LYS A 84 -2.42 6.98 12.20
CA LYS A 84 -1.18 7.41 11.57
C LYS A 84 -1.32 7.45 10.04
N ILE A 85 -1.93 6.42 9.46
CA ILE A 85 -2.16 6.36 8.02
C ILE A 85 -3.04 7.52 7.56
N ILE A 86 -4.11 7.79 8.29
CA ILE A 86 -5.03 8.88 7.94
C ILE A 86 -4.34 10.24 8.07
N ARG A 87 -3.55 10.43 9.13
CA ARG A 87 -2.92 11.71 9.41
C ARG A 87 -1.75 12.02 8.48
N GLU A 88 -0.91 11.02 8.20
CA GLU A 88 0.32 11.20 7.43
C GLU A 88 0.24 10.69 6.01
N GLY A 89 -0.73 9.83 5.73
CA GLY A 89 -0.83 9.15 4.45
C GLY A 89 -1.25 10.05 3.30
N ILE A 90 -0.80 9.68 2.12
CA ILE A 90 -1.20 10.32 0.87
C ILE A 90 -2.16 9.37 0.16
N LEU A 91 -3.35 9.86 -0.13
CA LEU A 91 -4.33 9.05 -0.87
C LEU A 91 -3.88 8.95 -2.33
N TRP A 92 -3.51 7.75 -2.74
CA TRP A 92 -3.09 7.49 -4.12
C TRP A 92 -4.28 7.33 -5.04
N LYS A 93 -5.34 6.68 -4.53
CA LYS A 93 -6.51 6.39 -5.33
C LYS A 93 -7.72 6.18 -4.41
N GLU A 94 -8.83 6.85 -4.73
CA GLU A 94 -10.10 6.66 -4.03
C GLU A 94 -10.94 5.61 -4.72
#